data_035672e5e7a125b287a661d43fa85c48
#
_entry.id   035672e5e7a125b287a661d43fa85c48
#
_cell.length_a   1.000
_cell.length_b   1.000
_cell.length_c   1.000
_cell.angle_alpha   90.00
_cell.angle_beta   90.00
_cell.angle_gamma   90.00
#
_symmetry.space_group_name_H-M   'P 1'
#
loop_
_entity.id
_entity.type
_entity.pdbx_description
1 polymer ?
#
loop_
_entity_poly.entity_id
_entity_poly.type
_entity_poly.pdbx_seq_one_letter_code
_entity_poly.pdbx_strand_id
1 'polypeptide(L)'
;MKKFILSLLSILVFAFTSCKKDNPQPNPNPEPKSSDTIIVSGNITQSTIWYKDSTYLLTGYVFVKNGATLVIQPGTKILGDKPSKATLIITRGSRIIADGTPNEPIVFTSAQPDSSKTYGDWGGLVILGNATINVPGGTAIIEGGLLGQDATYGGTNDEDNSGTLRYVRIEYGGIAYQPNNEINGLTFGGVGRGTIVENVQVSYAGDDAFEWFGGTVNCRNLIAYKCWDDDFDTDFGFRGMVQFGLIIRNPLIADQSQSNGFESDNDGTGSTNTPQTSPVFSNITLIGPKYFGTPNSLYRRAAHLRRNTSTSIFNSIFVGYPTGLHIDGTSAQSNATNDLLQLERITLVNMTNNFEQTNGANSWAGMNDYFNSSVRDNTITNNLELDSNYLPLPSSNLLNRASFTNPKLNNPFFISVPYVGAFGNTNWTLGWGRF
;
A
#
# COMPACT_ATOMS: atom_id res chain seq x y z
N MET A 1 -78.99 48.14 20.04
CA MET A 1 -79.18 46.90 19.28
C MET A 1 -77.97 46.76 18.34
N LYS A 2 -76.98 46.02 18.74
CA LYS A 2 -75.73 45.82 17.96
C LYS A 2 -75.81 44.41 17.36
N LYS A 3 -75.79 44.34 16.01
CA LYS A 3 -75.76 43.06 15.30
C LYS A 3 -74.31 42.59 15.21
N PHE A 4 -74.05 41.40 15.71
CA PHE A 4 -72.78 40.70 15.48
C PHE A 4 -72.80 39.98 14.13
N ILE A 5 -71.81 40.26 13.26
CA ILE A 5 -71.59 39.56 12.01
C ILE A 5 -70.53 38.55 12.29
N LEU A 6 -70.79 37.26 12.15
CA LEU A 6 -69.84 36.15 12.29
C LEU A 6 -69.17 35.90 10.91
N SER A 7 -67.93 36.20 10.82
CA SER A 7 -67.15 35.91 9.61
C SER A 7 -66.56 34.49 9.69
N LEU A 8 -66.97 33.63 8.77
CA LEU A 8 -66.47 32.26 8.61
C LEU A 8 -65.20 32.29 7.83
N LEU A 9 -64.04 31.97 8.45
CA LEU A 9 -62.75 31.85 7.81
C LEU A 9 -62.55 30.41 7.37
N SER A 10 -62.66 30.17 6.05
CA SER A 10 -62.41 28.86 5.46
C SER A 10 -60.88 28.65 5.35
N ILE A 11 -60.34 27.72 6.12
CA ILE A 11 -58.96 27.29 6.01
C ILE A 11 -58.86 26.24 4.90
N LEU A 12 -58.22 26.62 3.79
CA LEU A 12 -57.87 25.71 2.69
C LEU A 12 -56.61 24.96 3.04
N VAL A 13 -56.71 23.68 3.40
CA VAL A 13 -55.56 22.79 3.64
C VAL A 13 -55.06 22.28 2.29
N PHE A 14 -53.96 22.84 1.81
CA PHE A 14 -53.20 22.23 0.69
C PHE A 14 -52.44 21.01 1.20
N ALA A 15 -52.92 19.82 0.86
CA ALA A 15 -52.17 18.59 1.01
C ALA A 15 -51.11 18.51 -0.07
N PHE A 16 -49.85 18.81 0.29
CA PHE A 16 -48.70 18.48 -0.55
C PHE A 16 -48.45 16.96 -0.49
N THR A 17 -48.90 16.25 -1.51
CA THR A 17 -48.46 14.87 -1.74
C THR A 17 -47.01 14.92 -2.25
N SER A 18 -46.09 14.75 -1.33
CA SER A 18 -44.69 14.49 -1.65
C SER A 18 -44.59 13.09 -2.25
N CYS A 19 -44.41 12.99 -3.57
CA CYS A 19 -43.98 11.77 -4.20
C CYS A 19 -42.55 11.49 -3.76
N LYS A 20 -42.34 10.69 -2.71
CA LYS A 20 -41.06 10.02 -2.48
C LYS A 20 -40.85 9.07 -3.65
N LYS A 21 -39.83 9.36 -4.48
CA LYS A 21 -39.25 8.35 -5.33
C LYS A 21 -38.63 7.33 -4.36
N ASP A 22 -39.28 6.21 -4.20
CA ASP A 22 -38.64 5.03 -3.60
C ASP A 22 -37.52 4.62 -4.50
N ASN A 23 -36.28 4.95 -4.09
CA ASN A 23 -35.13 4.24 -4.59
C ASN A 23 -35.31 2.78 -4.18
N PRO A 24 -35.31 1.83 -5.10
CA PRO A 24 -35.39 0.43 -4.70
C PRO A 24 -34.16 0.14 -3.85
N GLN A 25 -34.35 -0.07 -2.56
CA GLN A 25 -33.34 -0.69 -1.70
C GLN A 25 -33.01 -2.03 -2.36
N PRO A 26 -31.72 -2.39 -2.50
CA PRO A 26 -31.38 -3.73 -2.96
C PRO A 26 -32.07 -4.72 -2.03
N ASN A 27 -32.84 -5.61 -2.62
CA ASN A 27 -33.52 -6.68 -1.89
C ASN A 27 -32.42 -7.46 -1.14
N PRO A 28 -32.42 -7.57 0.18
CA PRO A 28 -31.42 -8.36 0.87
C PRO A 28 -31.60 -9.80 0.38
N ASN A 29 -30.66 -10.25 -0.43
CA ASN A 29 -30.55 -11.66 -0.76
C ASN A 29 -30.50 -12.41 0.58
N PRO A 30 -31.24 -13.49 0.80
CA PRO A 30 -31.24 -14.22 2.06
C PRO A 30 -29.80 -14.55 2.43
N GLU A 31 -29.39 -14.18 3.65
CA GLU A 31 -28.05 -14.49 4.17
C GLU A 31 -27.77 -15.98 3.99
N PRO A 32 -26.63 -16.36 3.40
CA PRO A 32 -26.28 -17.75 3.24
C PRO A 32 -26.19 -18.41 4.62
N LYS A 33 -26.93 -19.45 4.85
CA LYS A 33 -26.89 -20.24 6.09
C LYS A 33 -25.60 -21.06 6.10
N SER A 34 -24.67 -20.69 7.01
CA SER A 34 -23.54 -21.47 7.56
C SER A 34 -22.54 -22.12 6.59
N SER A 35 -21.24 -21.92 6.88
CA SER A 35 -20.04 -22.71 6.54
C SER A 35 -19.82 -23.18 5.09
N ASP A 36 -20.64 -22.81 4.14
CA ASP A 36 -20.45 -23.22 2.74
C ASP A 36 -19.36 -22.38 2.07
N THR A 37 -18.41 -23.06 1.42
CA THR A 37 -17.44 -22.40 0.56
C THR A 37 -18.11 -22.01 -0.75
N ILE A 38 -18.22 -20.71 -1.00
CA ILE A 38 -18.76 -20.14 -2.22
C ILE A 38 -17.62 -19.98 -3.24
N ILE A 39 -17.71 -20.67 -4.37
CA ILE A 39 -16.74 -20.55 -5.46
C ILE A 39 -17.06 -19.29 -6.25
N VAL A 40 -16.05 -18.43 -6.45
CA VAL A 40 -16.16 -17.18 -7.21
C VAL A 40 -15.17 -17.22 -8.37
N SER A 41 -15.68 -17.00 -9.58
CA SER A 41 -14.87 -16.98 -10.81
C SER A 41 -15.41 -15.98 -11.82
N GLY A 42 -14.56 -15.50 -12.73
CA GLY A 42 -14.95 -14.62 -13.83
C GLY A 42 -15.35 -13.21 -13.38
N ASN A 43 -16.49 -12.69 -13.86
CA ASN A 43 -16.84 -11.28 -13.74
C ASN A 43 -17.94 -11.01 -12.72
N ILE A 44 -17.69 -10.10 -11.80
CA ILE A 44 -18.67 -9.46 -10.89
C ILE A 44 -19.05 -8.12 -11.53
N THR A 45 -20.21 -8.09 -12.20
CA THR A 45 -20.70 -6.93 -12.96
C THR A 45 -21.84 -6.19 -12.26
N GLN A 46 -22.27 -6.67 -11.12
CA GLN A 46 -23.29 -6.05 -10.27
C GLN A 46 -22.76 -5.95 -8.84
N SER A 47 -23.14 -4.89 -8.15
CA SER A 47 -22.74 -4.69 -6.75
C SER A 47 -23.18 -5.87 -5.89
N THR A 48 -22.22 -6.41 -5.12
CA THR A 48 -22.37 -7.68 -4.40
C THR A 48 -21.80 -7.54 -2.99
N ILE A 49 -22.39 -8.25 -2.03
CA ILE A 49 -21.92 -8.32 -0.65
C ILE A 49 -21.40 -9.72 -0.36
N TRP A 50 -20.21 -9.79 0.19
CA TRP A 50 -19.65 -11.02 0.77
C TRP A 50 -19.81 -10.99 2.28
N TYR A 51 -20.45 -12.01 2.82
CA TYR A 51 -20.86 -12.10 4.22
C TYR A 51 -19.82 -12.89 5.04
N LYS A 52 -19.61 -12.50 6.29
CA LYS A 52 -18.62 -13.14 7.19
C LYS A 52 -18.90 -14.60 7.53
N ASP A 53 -20.17 -15.00 7.44
CA ASP A 53 -20.59 -16.39 7.73
C ASP A 53 -20.29 -17.36 6.57
N SER A 54 -19.72 -16.89 5.49
CA SER A 54 -19.31 -17.67 4.31
C SER A 54 -17.80 -17.55 4.07
N THR A 55 -17.23 -18.60 3.48
CA THR A 55 -15.86 -18.56 2.94
C THR A 55 -15.95 -18.45 1.41
N TYR A 56 -15.17 -17.55 0.82
CA TYR A 56 -15.15 -17.34 -0.64
C TYR A 56 -13.88 -17.92 -1.23
N LEU A 57 -14.01 -18.84 -2.20
CA LEU A 57 -12.88 -19.43 -2.93
C LEU A 57 -12.80 -18.80 -4.31
N LEU A 58 -11.78 -17.97 -4.52
CA LEU A 58 -11.48 -17.39 -5.82
C LEU A 58 -10.81 -18.42 -6.71
N THR A 59 -11.24 -18.51 -7.99
CA THR A 59 -10.64 -19.37 -9.02
C THR A 59 -10.39 -18.57 -10.29
N GLY A 60 -9.14 -18.59 -10.80
CA GLY A 60 -8.72 -17.78 -11.93
C GLY A 60 -8.81 -16.29 -11.67
N TYR A 61 -8.90 -15.51 -12.73
CA TYR A 61 -9.09 -14.06 -12.61
C TYR A 61 -10.55 -13.72 -12.27
N VAL A 62 -10.75 -13.01 -11.17
CA VAL A 62 -12.06 -12.50 -10.73
C VAL A 62 -12.05 -10.99 -10.87
N PHE A 63 -12.83 -10.46 -11.82
CA PHE A 63 -12.90 -9.04 -12.13
C PHE A 63 -14.16 -8.41 -11.52
N VAL A 64 -13.99 -7.41 -10.66
CA VAL A 64 -15.07 -6.49 -10.28
C VAL A 64 -15.07 -5.37 -11.30
N LYS A 65 -16.10 -5.29 -12.15
CA LYS A 65 -16.09 -4.42 -13.33
C LYS A 65 -17.44 -3.76 -13.62
N ASN A 66 -17.47 -2.87 -14.63
CA ASN A 66 -18.68 -2.15 -15.06
C ASN A 66 -19.28 -1.25 -13.97
N GLY A 67 -18.46 -0.66 -13.10
CA GLY A 67 -18.92 0.21 -12.02
C GLY A 67 -19.49 -0.55 -10.81
N ALA A 68 -19.36 -1.88 -10.78
CA ALA A 68 -19.82 -2.67 -9.64
C ALA A 68 -19.00 -2.37 -8.37
N THR A 69 -19.64 -2.48 -7.22
CA THR A 69 -18.99 -2.41 -5.90
C THR A 69 -19.04 -3.78 -5.23
N LEU A 70 -17.87 -4.31 -4.88
CA LEU A 70 -17.76 -5.47 -4.02
C LEU A 70 -17.65 -5.00 -2.56
N VAL A 71 -18.65 -5.32 -1.74
CA VAL A 71 -18.63 -5.06 -0.30
C VAL A 71 -18.26 -6.35 0.44
N ILE A 72 -17.28 -6.29 1.32
CA ILE A 72 -16.84 -7.44 2.12
C ILE A 72 -17.03 -7.11 3.60
N GLN A 73 -17.81 -7.90 4.30
CA GLN A 73 -18.07 -7.69 5.73
C GLN A 73 -16.83 -7.93 6.59
N PRO A 74 -16.68 -7.23 7.73
CA PRO A 74 -15.62 -7.54 8.70
C PRO A 74 -15.63 -9.02 9.08
N GLY A 75 -14.41 -9.60 9.22
CA GLY A 75 -14.23 -11.01 9.59
C GLY A 75 -14.37 -12.02 8.44
N THR A 76 -14.72 -11.58 7.22
CA THR A 76 -14.83 -12.47 6.06
C THR A 76 -13.48 -13.07 5.69
N LYS A 77 -13.49 -14.37 5.34
CA LYS A 77 -12.33 -15.09 4.84
C LYS A 77 -12.44 -15.36 3.33
N ILE A 78 -11.43 -14.98 2.59
CA ILE A 78 -11.32 -15.17 1.14
C ILE A 78 -10.10 -16.05 0.85
N LEU A 79 -10.29 -17.11 0.08
CA LEU A 79 -9.26 -18.07 -0.29
C LEU A 79 -8.89 -17.90 -1.76
N GLY A 80 -7.61 -17.86 -2.06
CA GLY A 80 -7.09 -17.90 -3.42
C GLY A 80 -6.69 -19.32 -3.82
N ASP A 81 -7.25 -19.83 -4.91
CA ASP A 81 -6.92 -21.15 -5.45
C ASP A 81 -5.56 -21.14 -6.18
N LYS A 82 -4.62 -21.98 -5.71
CA LYS A 82 -3.27 -22.04 -6.26
C LYS A 82 -3.20 -22.55 -7.70
N PRO A 83 -3.82 -23.68 -8.06
CA PRO A 83 -3.77 -24.21 -9.42
C PRO A 83 -4.25 -23.24 -10.49
N SER A 84 -5.27 -22.44 -10.20
CA SER A 84 -5.81 -21.44 -11.13
C SER A 84 -5.14 -20.08 -11.06
N LYS A 85 -4.14 -19.90 -10.19
CA LYS A 85 -3.49 -18.60 -9.96
C LYS A 85 -4.50 -17.51 -9.66
N ALA A 86 -5.46 -17.79 -8.76
CA ALA A 86 -6.58 -16.92 -8.48
C ALA A 86 -6.13 -15.50 -8.16
N THR A 87 -6.75 -14.49 -8.77
CA THR A 87 -6.43 -13.07 -8.56
C THR A 87 -7.73 -12.28 -8.50
N LEU A 88 -7.87 -11.38 -7.52
CA LEU A 88 -9.01 -10.45 -7.46
C LEU A 88 -8.59 -9.10 -8.06
N ILE A 89 -9.30 -8.68 -9.10
CA ILE A 89 -9.00 -7.44 -9.83
C ILE A 89 -10.19 -6.48 -9.73
N ILE A 90 -9.96 -5.30 -9.17
CA ILE A 90 -10.92 -4.21 -9.17
C ILE A 90 -10.58 -3.31 -10.34
N THR A 91 -11.42 -3.32 -11.37
CA THR A 91 -11.16 -2.57 -12.61
C THR A 91 -11.48 -1.09 -12.44
N ARG A 92 -10.96 -0.25 -13.34
CA ARG A 92 -11.23 1.21 -13.32
C ARG A 92 -12.72 1.52 -13.23
N GLY A 93 -13.08 2.42 -12.32
CA GLY A 93 -14.45 2.85 -12.09
C GLY A 93 -15.30 1.88 -11.26
N SER A 94 -14.78 0.69 -10.93
CA SER A 94 -15.38 -0.24 -9.96
C SER A 94 -14.77 -0.06 -8.58
N ARG A 95 -15.33 -0.68 -7.55
CA ARG A 95 -14.92 -0.43 -6.16
C ARG A 95 -14.87 -1.70 -5.33
N ILE A 96 -13.97 -1.69 -4.35
CA ILE A 96 -13.96 -2.64 -3.23
C ILE A 96 -14.19 -1.89 -1.92
N ILE A 97 -15.10 -2.38 -1.09
CA ILE A 97 -15.31 -1.90 0.29
C ILE A 97 -14.99 -3.07 1.21
N ALA A 98 -13.74 -3.17 1.58
CA ALA A 98 -13.22 -4.14 2.55
C ALA A 98 -12.87 -3.38 3.84
N ASP A 99 -13.91 -3.03 4.61
CA ASP A 99 -13.81 -2.23 5.83
C ASP A 99 -13.94 -3.15 7.04
N GLY A 100 -12.83 -3.81 7.40
CA GLY A 100 -12.72 -4.67 8.58
C GLY A 100 -12.62 -3.88 9.88
N THR A 101 -12.39 -4.60 10.97
CA THR A 101 -12.14 -4.02 12.30
C THR A 101 -10.92 -4.68 12.94
N PRO A 102 -10.32 -4.10 14.00
CA PRO A 102 -9.19 -4.75 14.69
C PRO A 102 -9.52 -6.16 15.20
N ASN A 103 -10.77 -6.40 15.61
CA ASN A 103 -11.20 -7.69 16.15
C ASN A 103 -11.76 -8.63 15.07
N GLU A 104 -12.15 -8.11 13.92
CA GLU A 104 -12.69 -8.84 12.79
C GLU A 104 -12.00 -8.38 11.49
N PRO A 105 -10.69 -8.61 11.33
CA PRO A 105 -10.00 -8.26 10.09
C PRO A 105 -10.53 -9.11 8.93
N ILE A 106 -10.56 -8.53 7.73
CA ILE A 106 -10.84 -9.27 6.50
C ILE A 106 -9.57 -9.95 6.04
N VAL A 107 -9.63 -11.25 5.72
CA VAL A 107 -8.45 -12.05 5.42
C VAL A 107 -8.54 -12.68 4.03
N PHE A 108 -7.65 -12.24 3.15
CA PHE A 108 -7.36 -12.92 1.88
C PHE A 108 -6.15 -13.83 2.09
N THR A 109 -6.25 -15.12 1.81
CA THR A 109 -5.17 -16.07 2.06
C THR A 109 -5.21 -17.24 1.09
N SER A 110 -4.18 -18.06 1.10
CA SER A 110 -4.10 -19.29 0.28
C SER A 110 -5.19 -20.30 0.63
N ALA A 111 -5.74 -20.98 -0.37
CA ALA A 111 -6.63 -22.12 -0.20
C ALA A 111 -5.90 -23.40 0.23
N GLN A 112 -4.58 -23.41 0.22
CA GLN A 112 -3.79 -24.56 0.65
C GLN A 112 -3.96 -24.82 2.16
N PRO A 113 -3.82 -26.06 2.63
CA PRO A 113 -3.73 -26.36 4.06
C PRO A 113 -2.61 -25.54 4.73
N ASP A 114 -2.79 -25.14 5.98
CA ASP A 114 -1.84 -24.27 6.69
C ASP A 114 -0.40 -24.80 6.69
N SER A 115 -0.21 -26.13 6.74
CA SER A 115 1.10 -26.78 6.66
C SER A 115 1.75 -26.74 5.27
N SER A 116 1.02 -26.35 4.24
CA SER A 116 1.44 -26.39 2.84
C SER A 116 1.42 -25.00 2.16
N LYS A 117 1.01 -23.97 2.91
CA LYS A 117 1.04 -22.60 2.41
C LYS A 117 2.46 -22.14 2.17
N THR A 118 2.67 -21.49 1.03
CA THR A 118 3.96 -20.95 0.62
C THR A 118 3.80 -19.63 -0.14
N TYR A 119 4.88 -18.94 -0.33
CA TYR A 119 4.96 -17.74 -1.12
C TYR A 119 4.31 -17.92 -2.51
N GLY A 120 3.53 -16.96 -2.95
CA GLY A 120 2.94 -17.00 -4.30
C GLY A 120 1.92 -18.12 -4.51
N ASP A 121 1.17 -18.51 -3.50
CA ASP A 121 0.11 -19.51 -3.67
C ASP A 121 -1.06 -19.01 -4.52
N TRP A 122 -1.25 -17.70 -4.62
CA TRP A 122 -2.30 -17.09 -5.43
C TRP A 122 -1.86 -15.68 -5.90
N GLY A 123 -2.56 -15.09 -6.85
CA GLY A 123 -2.09 -13.86 -7.52
C GLY A 123 -2.13 -12.60 -6.67
N GLY A 124 -2.98 -12.53 -5.63
CA GLY A 124 -3.09 -11.32 -4.83
C GLY A 124 -4.27 -10.42 -5.18
N LEU A 125 -4.23 -9.18 -4.71
CA LEU A 125 -5.25 -8.16 -4.93
C LEU A 125 -4.71 -7.04 -5.83
N VAL A 126 -5.40 -6.78 -6.95
CA VAL A 126 -5.06 -5.71 -7.90
C VAL A 126 -6.17 -4.67 -7.92
N ILE A 127 -5.84 -3.39 -7.74
CA ILE A 127 -6.78 -2.28 -7.79
C ILE A 127 -6.35 -1.31 -8.88
N LEU A 128 -7.23 -1.08 -9.86
CA LEU A 128 -6.98 -0.24 -11.02
C LEU A 128 -7.87 1.00 -10.96
N GLY A 129 -7.25 2.18 -10.94
CA GLY A 129 -7.92 3.47 -10.83
C GLY A 129 -7.71 4.36 -12.07
N ASN A 130 -8.28 5.56 -12.00
CA ASN A 130 -8.28 6.56 -13.07
C ASN A 130 -7.36 7.77 -12.78
N ALA A 131 -6.47 7.67 -11.78
CA ALA A 131 -5.55 8.75 -11.48
C ALA A 131 -4.41 8.84 -12.51
N THR A 132 -3.75 9.99 -12.57
CA THR A 132 -2.69 10.27 -13.52
C THR A 132 -1.46 9.38 -13.27
N ILE A 133 -0.91 8.87 -14.35
CA ILE A 133 0.37 8.15 -14.41
C ILE A 133 1.29 8.84 -15.43
N ASN A 134 2.59 8.55 -15.41
CA ASN A 134 3.55 9.19 -16.32
C ASN A 134 3.78 8.44 -17.65
N VAL A 135 3.03 7.38 -17.89
CA VAL A 135 3.12 6.65 -19.16
C VAL A 135 2.59 7.54 -20.30
N PRO A 136 3.30 7.67 -21.43
CA PRO A 136 2.78 8.39 -22.60
C PRO A 136 1.39 7.91 -23.02
N GLY A 137 0.44 8.84 -23.17
CA GLY A 137 -0.97 8.51 -23.41
C GLY A 137 -1.82 8.39 -22.13
N GLY A 138 -1.22 8.45 -20.94
CA GLY A 138 -1.92 8.55 -19.63
C GLY A 138 -2.59 7.27 -19.16
N THR A 139 -2.44 6.15 -19.88
CA THR A 139 -2.95 4.82 -19.49
C THR A 139 -1.96 3.72 -19.84
N ALA A 140 -1.99 2.62 -19.10
CA ALA A 140 -1.18 1.44 -19.35
C ALA A 140 -1.97 0.15 -19.03
N ILE A 141 -1.43 -0.98 -19.40
CA ILE A 141 -1.91 -2.30 -19.00
C ILE A 141 -1.08 -2.73 -17.79
N ILE A 142 -1.76 -3.16 -16.73
CA ILE A 142 -1.06 -3.69 -15.56
C ILE A 142 -0.39 -5.02 -15.92
N GLU A 143 0.74 -5.27 -15.31
CA GLU A 143 1.47 -6.53 -15.48
C GLU A 143 0.77 -7.74 -14.84
N GLY A 144 1.41 -8.90 -14.80
CA GLY A 144 0.83 -10.13 -14.22
C GLY A 144 0.01 -10.94 -15.22
N GLY A 145 0.23 -10.77 -16.53
CA GLY A 145 -0.43 -11.56 -17.57
C GLY A 145 -1.89 -11.18 -17.82
N LEU A 146 -2.35 -10.07 -17.24
CA LEU A 146 -3.67 -9.51 -17.48
C LEU A 146 -3.71 -8.83 -18.86
N LEU A 147 -4.83 -8.93 -19.55
CA LEU A 147 -4.95 -8.41 -20.92
C LEU A 147 -6.24 -7.59 -21.13
N GLY A 148 -6.19 -6.70 -22.11
CA GLY A 148 -7.35 -5.95 -22.58
C GLY A 148 -7.76 -4.79 -21.66
N GLN A 149 -8.99 -4.29 -21.88
CA GLN A 149 -9.48 -3.11 -21.19
C GLN A 149 -9.65 -3.28 -19.68
N ASP A 150 -9.93 -4.50 -19.24
CA ASP A 150 -10.12 -4.83 -17.82
C ASP A 150 -8.80 -4.79 -17.02
N ALA A 151 -7.66 -4.81 -17.72
CA ALA A 151 -6.32 -4.67 -17.15
C ALA A 151 -5.76 -3.24 -17.28
N THR A 152 -6.52 -2.31 -17.86
CA THR A 152 -6.06 -0.93 -18.07
C THR A 152 -6.18 -0.11 -16.80
N TYR A 153 -5.13 0.66 -16.48
CA TYR A 153 -5.10 1.63 -15.38
C TYR A 153 -4.62 3.00 -15.84
N GLY A 154 -4.76 4.01 -14.97
CA GLY A 154 -4.40 5.38 -15.28
C GLY A 154 -5.54 6.17 -15.91
N GLY A 155 -5.35 7.47 -16.01
CA GLY A 155 -6.33 8.43 -16.49
C GLY A 155 -5.95 9.86 -16.13
N THR A 156 -6.94 10.67 -15.72
CA THR A 156 -6.74 12.10 -15.39
C THR A 156 -7.41 12.53 -14.09
N ASN A 157 -7.96 11.59 -13.32
CA ASN A 157 -8.70 11.90 -12.10
C ASN A 157 -7.90 11.52 -10.86
N ASP A 158 -7.08 12.43 -10.36
CA ASP A 158 -6.29 12.22 -9.15
C ASP A 158 -7.13 12.04 -7.86
N GLU A 159 -8.43 12.40 -7.89
CA GLU A 159 -9.40 12.17 -6.83
C GLU A 159 -10.17 10.84 -7.01
N ASP A 160 -9.75 9.98 -7.95
CA ASP A 160 -10.38 8.67 -8.15
C ASP A 160 -10.54 7.91 -6.84
N ASN A 161 -11.65 7.19 -6.73
CA ASN A 161 -12.01 6.43 -5.54
C ASN A 161 -12.35 4.99 -5.91
N SER A 162 -11.40 4.11 -5.73
CA SER A 162 -11.56 2.66 -5.93
C SER A 162 -12.11 1.93 -4.68
N GLY A 163 -12.40 2.66 -3.59
CA GLY A 163 -13.09 2.11 -2.42
C GLY A 163 -12.31 2.25 -1.11
N THR A 164 -12.37 1.20 -0.29
CA THR A 164 -11.77 1.19 1.06
C THR A 164 -11.12 -0.17 1.32
N LEU A 165 -9.88 -0.14 1.78
CA LEU A 165 -9.20 -1.25 2.44
C LEU A 165 -8.85 -0.81 3.86
N ARG A 166 -9.49 -1.40 4.87
CA ARG A 166 -9.18 -1.14 6.28
C ARG A 166 -9.21 -2.43 7.08
N TYR A 167 -8.20 -2.65 7.91
CA TYR A 167 -8.00 -3.89 8.65
C TYR A 167 -8.10 -5.12 7.75
N VAL A 168 -7.28 -5.13 6.71
CA VAL A 168 -7.20 -6.19 5.70
C VAL A 168 -5.86 -6.89 5.80
N ARG A 169 -5.85 -8.23 5.78
CA ARG A 169 -4.64 -9.03 5.60
C ARG A 169 -4.69 -9.75 4.26
N ILE A 170 -3.58 -9.67 3.53
CA ILE A 170 -3.34 -10.37 2.26
C ILE A 170 -2.14 -11.27 2.49
N GLU A 171 -2.37 -12.58 2.50
CA GLU A 171 -1.37 -13.56 2.91
C GLU A 171 -1.10 -14.54 1.74
N TYR A 172 0.18 -14.81 1.44
CA TYR A 172 0.62 -15.76 0.40
C TYR A 172 0.18 -15.41 -1.03
N GLY A 173 -0.16 -14.13 -1.27
CA GLY A 173 -0.41 -13.59 -2.60
C GLY A 173 0.90 -13.21 -3.28
N GLY A 174 0.78 -12.63 -4.49
CA GLY A 174 1.94 -12.24 -5.28
C GLY A 174 2.54 -13.43 -6.02
N ILE A 175 2.53 -13.40 -7.34
CA ILE A 175 2.99 -14.53 -8.14
C ILE A 175 3.81 -14.05 -9.32
N ALA A 176 5.01 -14.62 -9.48
CA ALA A 176 5.77 -14.49 -10.71
C ALA A 176 5.01 -15.21 -11.84
N TYR A 177 4.24 -14.46 -12.62
CA TYR A 177 3.48 -15.00 -13.74
C TYR A 177 4.40 -15.43 -14.89
N GLN A 178 5.37 -14.56 -15.19
CA GLN A 178 6.53 -14.76 -16.07
C GLN A 178 7.67 -13.85 -15.57
N PRO A 179 8.94 -14.09 -15.91
CA PRO A 179 10.00 -13.17 -15.58
C PRO A 179 9.72 -11.74 -16.07
N ASN A 180 9.82 -10.75 -15.20
CA ASN A 180 9.46 -9.35 -15.39
C ASN A 180 7.98 -9.15 -15.78
N ASN A 181 7.09 -9.94 -15.22
CA ASN A 181 5.64 -9.83 -15.40
C ASN A 181 4.95 -10.52 -14.22
N GLU A 182 5.08 -9.94 -13.08
CA GLU A 182 4.67 -10.44 -11.77
C GLU A 182 3.33 -9.85 -11.35
N ILE A 183 2.68 -10.44 -10.37
CA ILE A 183 1.57 -9.85 -9.60
C ILE A 183 2.05 -9.76 -8.16
N ASN A 184 1.92 -8.62 -7.54
CA ASN A 184 2.33 -8.36 -6.17
C ASN A 184 1.29 -8.80 -5.14
N GLY A 185 1.65 -8.79 -3.87
CA GLY A 185 0.68 -9.05 -2.81
C GLY A 185 -0.50 -8.08 -2.88
N LEU A 186 -0.23 -6.78 -2.99
CA LEU A 186 -1.21 -5.73 -3.25
C LEU A 186 -0.67 -4.75 -4.29
N THR A 187 -1.32 -4.71 -5.45
CA THR A 187 -0.97 -3.85 -6.58
C THR A 187 -1.94 -2.68 -6.71
N PHE A 188 -1.41 -1.46 -6.85
CA PHE A 188 -2.17 -0.25 -7.13
C PHE A 188 -1.79 0.32 -8.49
N GLY A 189 -2.65 0.21 -9.49
CA GLY A 189 -2.45 0.84 -10.80
C GLY A 189 -3.26 2.14 -10.93
N GLY A 190 -2.62 3.30 -10.93
CA GLY A 190 -3.27 4.61 -11.11
C GLY A 190 -4.41 4.89 -10.12
N VAL A 191 -4.27 4.45 -8.87
CA VAL A 191 -5.31 4.64 -7.83
C VAL A 191 -5.25 6.05 -7.28
N GLY A 192 -6.40 6.70 -7.15
CA GLY A 192 -6.52 8.09 -6.71
C GLY A 192 -6.68 8.24 -5.20
N ARG A 193 -6.46 9.50 -4.72
CA ARG A 193 -6.47 9.85 -3.29
C ARG A 193 -7.86 9.81 -2.62
N GLY A 194 -8.92 9.63 -3.40
CA GLY A 194 -10.25 9.36 -2.85
C GLY A 194 -10.39 7.93 -2.28
N THR A 195 -9.44 7.03 -2.58
CA THR A 195 -9.41 5.66 -2.05
C THR A 195 -8.81 5.66 -0.65
N ILE A 196 -9.42 4.90 0.27
CA ILE A 196 -8.95 4.75 1.66
C ILE A 196 -8.15 3.46 1.79
N VAL A 197 -6.90 3.58 2.28
CA VAL A 197 -6.02 2.42 2.55
C VAL A 197 -5.39 2.61 3.93
N GLU A 198 -5.91 1.89 4.93
CA GLU A 198 -5.47 1.99 6.32
C GLU A 198 -5.44 0.63 6.99
N ASN A 199 -4.39 0.35 7.77
CA ASN A 199 -4.27 -0.92 8.49
C ASN A 199 -4.33 -2.13 7.55
N VAL A 200 -3.42 -2.17 6.59
CA VAL A 200 -3.31 -3.27 5.62
C VAL A 200 -1.99 -4.01 5.83
N GLN A 201 -2.07 -5.33 5.94
CA GLN A 201 -0.92 -6.21 6.04
C GLN A 201 -0.81 -7.08 4.80
N VAL A 202 0.37 -7.11 4.19
CA VAL A 202 0.77 -8.10 3.19
C VAL A 202 1.83 -9.02 3.80
N SER A 203 1.63 -10.33 3.67
CA SER A 203 2.52 -11.33 4.28
C SER A 203 2.83 -12.44 3.30
N TYR A 204 4.10 -12.83 3.24
CA TYR A 204 4.56 -13.95 2.44
C TYR A 204 4.19 -13.81 0.95
N ALA A 205 4.20 -12.59 0.43
CA ALA A 205 4.03 -12.39 -1.01
C ALA A 205 5.17 -13.06 -1.77
N GLY A 206 4.86 -13.66 -2.91
CA GLY A 206 5.84 -14.31 -3.80
C GLY A 206 6.49 -13.35 -4.78
N ASP A 207 6.28 -12.07 -4.58
CA ASP A 207 6.85 -10.92 -5.22
C ASP A 207 6.83 -9.75 -4.24
N ASP A 208 6.61 -8.50 -4.69
CA ASP A 208 6.54 -7.34 -3.80
C ASP A 208 5.38 -7.44 -2.81
N ALA A 209 5.55 -6.78 -1.67
CA ALA A 209 4.44 -6.63 -0.74
C ALA A 209 3.42 -5.63 -1.26
N PHE A 210 3.84 -4.42 -1.54
CA PHE A 210 3.03 -3.32 -2.06
C PHE A 210 3.74 -2.69 -3.25
N GLU A 211 3.04 -2.60 -4.38
CA GLU A 211 3.56 -1.87 -5.52
C GLU A 211 2.55 -0.85 -6.05
N TRP A 212 3.05 0.36 -6.35
CA TRP A 212 2.28 1.49 -6.85
C TRP A 212 2.74 1.91 -8.25
N PHE A 213 1.94 1.58 -9.26
CA PHE A 213 2.11 2.01 -10.64
C PHE A 213 1.40 3.36 -10.87
N GLY A 214 2.02 4.45 -10.45
CA GLY A 214 1.45 5.79 -10.56
C GLY A 214 0.27 6.05 -9.62
N GLY A 215 -0.42 7.15 -9.86
CA GLY A 215 -1.56 7.57 -9.04
C GLY A 215 -1.20 8.39 -7.81
N THR A 216 -2.18 8.55 -6.92
CA THR A 216 -2.09 9.50 -5.80
C THR A 216 -2.68 8.95 -4.50
N VAL A 217 -2.96 7.64 -4.42
CA VAL A 217 -3.54 7.03 -3.21
C VAL A 217 -2.64 7.26 -2.00
N ASN A 218 -3.26 7.57 -0.87
CA ASN A 218 -2.55 7.72 0.40
C ASN A 218 -2.80 6.50 1.28
N CYS A 219 -1.74 6.02 1.94
CA CYS A 219 -1.80 4.80 2.73
C CYS A 219 -1.29 5.05 4.16
N ARG A 220 -1.93 4.43 5.15
CA ARG A 220 -1.52 4.54 6.56
C ARG A 220 -1.51 3.18 7.25
N ASN A 221 -0.55 2.97 8.16
CA ASN A 221 -0.44 1.75 8.95
C ASN A 221 -0.30 0.49 8.06
N LEU A 222 0.72 0.45 7.23
CA LEU A 222 1.03 -0.69 6.38
C LEU A 222 2.00 -1.66 7.06
N ILE A 223 1.79 -2.95 6.86
CA ILE A 223 2.70 -4.01 7.30
C ILE A 223 3.12 -4.84 6.10
N ALA A 224 4.43 -4.89 5.80
CA ALA A 224 5.04 -5.85 4.90
C ALA A 224 5.77 -6.91 5.74
N TYR A 225 5.33 -8.16 5.68
CA TYR A 225 5.84 -9.21 6.54
C TYR A 225 6.40 -10.39 5.76
N LYS A 226 7.72 -10.49 5.72
CA LYS A 226 8.45 -11.60 5.12
C LYS A 226 8.11 -11.87 3.66
N CYS A 227 7.94 -10.82 2.85
CA CYS A 227 7.69 -10.95 1.42
C CYS A 227 8.97 -11.32 0.65
N TRP A 228 8.83 -11.73 -0.60
CA TRP A 228 9.95 -12.33 -1.36
C TRP A 228 10.85 -11.27 -1.94
N ASP A 229 10.30 -10.34 -2.76
CA ASP A 229 11.09 -9.26 -3.38
C ASP A 229 11.01 -7.96 -2.57
N ASP A 230 10.63 -6.84 -3.12
CA ASP A 230 10.64 -5.56 -2.43
C ASP A 230 9.43 -5.39 -1.49
N ASP A 231 9.56 -4.50 -0.50
CA ASP A 231 8.45 -4.30 0.43
C ASP A 231 7.56 -3.12 0.00
N PHE A 232 8.18 -2.02 -0.46
CA PHE A 232 7.50 -0.86 -1.00
C PHE A 232 8.15 -0.48 -2.33
N ASP A 233 7.49 -0.84 -3.44
CA ASP A 233 7.92 -0.43 -4.78
C ASP A 233 7.02 0.66 -5.35
N THR A 234 7.63 1.68 -5.96
CA THR A 234 6.92 2.84 -6.51
C THR A 234 7.44 3.21 -7.89
N ASP A 235 6.53 3.28 -8.86
CA ASP A 235 6.88 3.54 -10.25
C ASP A 235 5.82 4.42 -10.96
N PHE A 236 6.04 4.69 -12.23
CA PHE A 236 5.11 5.31 -13.19
C PHE A 236 4.41 6.58 -12.72
N GLY A 237 5.12 7.42 -11.94
CA GLY A 237 4.59 8.71 -11.51
C GLY A 237 3.73 8.65 -10.25
N PHE A 238 3.93 7.67 -9.38
CA PHE A 238 3.28 7.62 -8.08
C PHE A 238 3.64 8.84 -7.23
N ARG A 239 2.62 9.49 -6.63
CA ARG A 239 2.76 10.73 -5.84
C ARG A 239 1.96 10.69 -4.54
N GLY A 240 1.61 9.50 -4.08
CA GLY A 240 0.88 9.34 -2.84
C GLY A 240 1.75 9.58 -1.61
N MET A 241 1.11 9.57 -0.46
CA MET A 241 1.73 9.70 0.86
C MET A 241 1.52 8.42 1.66
N VAL A 242 2.58 7.97 2.36
CA VAL A 242 2.52 6.79 3.21
C VAL A 242 3.05 7.14 4.59
N GLN A 243 2.25 6.88 5.63
CA GLN A 243 2.68 7.09 7.01
C GLN A 243 2.44 5.86 7.88
N PHE A 244 3.39 5.56 8.77
CA PHE A 244 3.40 4.40 9.67
C PHE A 244 3.47 3.07 8.90
N GLY A 245 4.66 2.70 8.47
CA GLY A 245 4.96 1.42 7.85
C GLY A 245 5.83 0.54 8.75
N LEU A 246 5.47 -0.73 8.87
CA LEU A 246 6.30 -1.74 9.51
C LEU A 246 6.71 -2.79 8.47
N ILE A 247 8.01 -2.91 8.24
CA ILE A 247 8.59 -3.91 7.34
C ILE A 247 9.41 -4.89 8.16
N ILE A 248 9.18 -6.19 7.98
CA ILE A 248 9.93 -7.26 8.66
C ILE A 248 10.34 -8.31 7.63
N ARG A 249 11.65 -8.48 7.42
CA ARG A 249 12.18 -9.40 6.40
C ARG A 249 12.44 -10.81 6.93
N ASN A 250 12.37 -11.79 6.02
CA ASN A 250 12.86 -13.15 6.25
C ASN A 250 14.31 -13.25 5.75
N PRO A 251 15.31 -13.60 6.57
CA PRO A 251 16.70 -13.61 6.13
C PRO A 251 17.01 -14.61 5.02
N LEU A 252 16.17 -15.64 4.85
CA LEU A 252 16.44 -16.75 3.94
C LEU A 252 15.84 -16.59 2.55
N ILE A 253 14.88 -15.66 2.39
CA ILE A 253 14.08 -15.51 1.17
C ILE A 253 14.40 -14.16 0.52
N ALA A 254 14.91 -14.20 -0.70
CA ALA A 254 15.13 -13.02 -1.54
C ALA A 254 15.02 -13.41 -3.01
N ASP A 255 14.59 -12.48 -3.85
CA ASP A 255 14.42 -12.71 -5.29
C ASP A 255 15.75 -12.55 -6.08
N GLN A 256 15.75 -13.08 -7.30
CA GLN A 256 16.90 -12.99 -8.22
C GLN A 256 17.10 -11.56 -8.74
N SER A 257 16.06 -10.75 -8.79
CA SER A 257 16.10 -9.30 -9.08
C SER A 257 16.88 -8.52 -8.04
N GLN A 258 17.08 -9.05 -6.83
CA GLN A 258 17.74 -8.46 -5.66
C GLN A 258 16.77 -7.67 -4.77
N SER A 259 16.32 -8.30 -3.72
CA SER A 259 15.34 -7.75 -2.79
C SER A 259 15.82 -6.55 -1.98
N ASN A 260 15.00 -5.53 -1.92
CA ASN A 260 15.21 -4.31 -1.16
C ASN A 260 14.06 -4.10 -0.13
N GLY A 261 14.18 -3.07 0.70
CA GLY A 261 13.07 -2.59 1.53
C GLY A 261 12.20 -1.59 0.77
N PHE A 262 12.86 -0.70 0.04
CA PHE A 262 12.25 0.23 -0.91
C PHE A 262 12.93 0.08 -2.26
N GLU A 263 12.16 -0.01 -3.31
CA GLU A 263 12.59 0.30 -4.66
C GLU A 263 11.76 1.50 -5.19
N SER A 264 12.38 2.39 -5.96
CA SER A 264 11.66 3.53 -6.52
C SER A 264 12.26 3.99 -7.83
N ASP A 265 11.43 3.99 -8.86
CA ASP A 265 11.75 4.42 -10.21
C ASP A 265 10.80 5.53 -10.68
N ASN A 266 11.25 6.37 -11.63
CA ASN A 266 10.30 7.21 -12.37
C ASN A 266 9.54 6.38 -13.42
N ASP A 267 10.27 5.54 -14.11
CA ASP A 267 9.81 4.46 -15.01
C ASP A 267 11.00 3.54 -15.30
N GLY A 268 10.76 2.40 -15.93
CA GLY A 268 11.78 1.39 -16.24
C GLY A 268 13.00 1.89 -17.02
N THR A 269 12.95 3.10 -17.61
CA THR A 269 14.03 3.72 -18.36
C THR A 269 14.68 4.91 -17.65
N GLY A 270 14.11 5.40 -16.56
CA GLY A 270 14.54 6.62 -15.87
C GLY A 270 14.31 7.87 -16.70
N SER A 271 13.22 7.90 -17.45
CA SER A 271 12.87 9.00 -18.33
C SER A 271 12.53 10.29 -17.55
N THR A 272 12.28 11.38 -18.29
CA THR A 272 11.77 12.65 -17.75
C THR A 272 10.24 12.76 -17.88
N ASN A 273 9.56 11.64 -18.08
CA ASN A 273 8.10 11.61 -18.13
C ASN A 273 7.48 12.17 -16.85
N THR A 274 6.38 12.86 -17.02
CA THR A 274 5.64 13.49 -15.93
C THR A 274 4.19 12.98 -15.86
N PRO A 275 3.62 12.95 -14.65
CA PRO A 275 4.17 13.39 -13.36
C PRO A 275 5.35 12.52 -12.92
N GLN A 276 6.39 13.14 -12.34
CA GLN A 276 7.53 12.40 -11.79
C GLN A 276 7.11 11.58 -10.57
N THR A 277 7.64 10.37 -10.42
CA THR A 277 7.49 9.55 -9.21
C THR A 277 8.11 10.30 -8.04
N SER A 278 7.24 10.71 -7.09
CA SER A 278 7.63 11.57 -5.98
C SER A 278 6.80 11.32 -4.71
N PRO A 279 6.59 10.06 -4.31
CA PRO A 279 5.88 9.77 -3.07
C PRO A 279 6.61 10.30 -1.85
N VAL A 280 5.85 10.48 -0.76
CA VAL A 280 6.39 10.90 0.52
C VAL A 280 6.07 9.84 1.57
N PHE A 281 7.13 9.22 2.09
CA PHE A 281 7.04 8.26 3.20
C PHE A 281 7.45 8.93 4.50
N SER A 282 6.75 8.63 5.60
CA SER A 282 7.14 9.09 6.93
C SER A 282 6.84 8.02 7.99
N ASN A 283 7.69 7.94 9.02
CA ASN A 283 7.50 7.03 10.14
C ASN A 283 7.49 5.56 9.73
N ILE A 284 8.52 5.12 9.03
CA ILE A 284 8.71 3.72 8.64
C ILE A 284 9.74 3.05 9.55
N THR A 285 9.41 1.86 10.05
CA THR A 285 10.35 0.94 10.72
C THR A 285 10.61 -0.25 9.81
N LEU A 286 11.85 -0.39 9.35
CA LEU A 286 12.28 -1.47 8.49
C LEU A 286 13.27 -2.36 9.26
N ILE A 287 12.88 -3.61 9.50
CA ILE A 287 13.70 -4.64 10.14
C ILE A 287 14.22 -5.58 9.07
N GLY A 288 15.46 -5.34 8.69
CA GLY A 288 16.12 -6.04 7.60
C GLY A 288 16.60 -7.45 7.98
N PRO A 289 17.07 -8.21 6.97
CA PRO A 289 17.37 -9.62 7.12
C PRO A 289 18.52 -9.91 8.10
N LYS A 290 19.52 -9.05 8.22
CA LYS A 290 20.65 -9.22 9.16
C LYS A 290 20.22 -9.20 10.64
N TYR A 291 19.09 -8.61 10.96
CA TYR A 291 18.56 -8.64 12.32
C TYR A 291 18.25 -10.07 12.79
N PHE A 292 17.86 -10.94 11.87
CA PHE A 292 17.48 -12.33 12.16
C PHE A 292 18.58 -13.35 11.90
N GLY A 293 19.72 -12.97 11.33
CA GLY A 293 20.85 -13.85 11.04
C GLY A 293 21.60 -13.50 9.76
N THR A 294 22.25 -14.51 9.18
CA THR A 294 22.95 -14.31 7.91
C THR A 294 21.95 -14.20 6.77
N PRO A 295 21.92 -13.08 6.05
CA PRO A 295 20.96 -12.89 4.97
C PRO A 295 21.33 -13.72 3.74
N ASN A 296 20.33 -14.09 2.95
CA ASN A 296 20.51 -14.53 1.57
C ASN A 296 21.32 -13.47 0.80
N SER A 297 22.24 -13.92 -0.04
CA SER A 297 23.17 -13.04 -0.78
C SER A 297 22.49 -12.12 -1.80
N LEU A 298 21.23 -12.37 -2.11
CA LEU A 298 20.42 -11.55 -3.03
C LEU A 298 19.77 -10.34 -2.33
N TYR A 299 19.78 -10.28 -1.00
CA TYR A 299 19.41 -9.03 -0.31
C TYR A 299 20.42 -7.92 -0.60
N ARG A 300 19.92 -6.74 -0.94
CA ARG A 300 20.80 -5.63 -1.31
C ARG A 300 20.66 -4.41 -0.41
N ARG A 301 19.60 -3.63 -0.52
CA ARG A 301 19.54 -2.28 0.05
C ARG A 301 18.28 -2.10 0.91
N ALA A 302 18.40 -1.32 1.97
CA ALA A 302 17.21 -0.88 2.69
C ALA A 302 16.37 0.08 1.84
N ALA A 303 17.04 0.93 1.02
CA ALA A 303 16.35 1.72 0.01
C ALA A 303 17.21 1.87 -1.26
N HIS A 304 16.61 1.58 -2.41
CA HIS A 304 17.16 1.72 -3.75
C HIS A 304 16.33 2.77 -4.52
N LEU A 305 16.84 3.99 -4.60
CA LEU A 305 16.18 5.13 -5.23
C LEU A 305 16.89 5.43 -6.54
N ARG A 306 16.27 5.08 -7.66
CA ARG A 306 16.93 5.02 -8.96
C ARG A 306 16.11 5.66 -10.09
N ARG A 307 16.65 5.62 -11.30
CA ARG A 307 15.91 5.92 -12.54
C ARG A 307 15.06 7.20 -12.47
N ASN A 308 15.69 8.29 -12.02
CA ASN A 308 15.09 9.63 -11.97
C ASN A 308 13.92 9.79 -10.97
N THR A 309 13.79 8.92 -9.96
CA THR A 309 12.80 9.13 -8.89
C THR A 309 13.06 10.39 -8.08
N SER A 310 12.01 10.96 -7.48
CA SER A 310 12.04 12.03 -6.47
C SER A 310 11.40 11.60 -5.15
N THR A 311 11.36 10.30 -4.89
CA THR A 311 10.85 9.73 -3.63
C THR A 311 11.55 10.33 -2.43
N SER A 312 10.76 10.70 -1.41
CA SER A 312 11.29 11.26 -0.17
C SER A 312 10.87 10.44 1.03
N ILE A 313 11.81 10.23 1.97
CA ILE A 313 11.58 9.42 3.18
C ILE A 313 11.99 10.24 4.40
N PHE A 314 11.09 10.30 5.38
CA PHE A 314 11.24 11.10 6.59
C PHE A 314 11.03 10.28 7.86
N ASN A 315 11.62 10.69 8.98
CA ASN A 315 11.30 10.19 10.31
C ASN A 315 11.30 8.64 10.40
N SER A 316 12.27 7.97 9.77
CA SER A 316 12.25 6.52 9.60
C SER A 316 13.50 5.84 10.14
N ILE A 317 13.39 4.58 10.55
CA ILE A 317 14.50 3.75 11.03
C ILE A 317 14.64 2.50 10.17
N PHE A 318 15.85 2.25 9.67
CA PHE A 318 16.22 1.08 8.91
C PHE A 318 17.27 0.28 9.64
N VAL A 319 17.05 -1.00 9.83
CA VAL A 319 17.87 -1.89 10.64
C VAL A 319 18.39 -3.06 9.82
N GLY A 320 19.68 -3.31 9.84
CA GLY A 320 20.27 -4.58 9.48
C GLY A 320 20.10 -5.02 8.01
N TYR A 321 20.50 -4.17 7.06
CA TYR A 321 20.65 -4.55 5.65
C TYR A 321 22.12 -4.67 5.24
N PRO A 322 22.45 -5.40 4.15
CA PRO A 322 23.79 -5.39 3.57
C PRO A 322 24.22 -3.97 3.18
N THR A 323 23.35 -3.21 2.53
CA THR A 323 23.54 -1.78 2.24
C THR A 323 22.35 -0.99 2.77
N GLY A 324 22.61 0.16 3.39
CA GLY A 324 21.55 1.07 3.86
C GLY A 324 20.86 1.74 2.68
N LEU A 325 21.51 2.66 2.03
CA LEU A 325 20.93 3.52 1.00
C LEU A 325 21.72 3.50 -0.31
N HIS A 326 20.98 3.52 -1.43
CA HIS A 326 21.55 3.73 -2.75
C HIS A 326 20.67 4.73 -3.52
N ILE A 327 21.20 5.93 -3.77
CA ILE A 327 20.65 6.88 -4.75
C ILE A 327 21.39 6.62 -6.07
N ASP A 328 20.73 5.92 -6.98
CA ASP A 328 21.34 5.31 -8.16
C ASP A 328 21.09 6.15 -9.43
N GLY A 329 22.20 6.43 -10.09
CA GLY A 329 22.22 7.18 -11.35
C GLY A 329 22.15 8.70 -11.19
N THR A 330 22.69 9.41 -12.17
CA THR A 330 22.91 10.86 -12.14
C THR A 330 21.61 11.67 -11.99
N SER A 331 20.51 11.19 -12.54
CA SER A 331 19.20 11.87 -12.45
C SER A 331 18.65 11.84 -11.03
N ALA A 332 18.64 10.68 -10.36
CA ALA A 332 18.20 10.56 -8.96
C ALA A 332 19.14 11.33 -8.02
N GLN A 333 20.44 11.29 -8.26
CA GLN A 333 21.45 12.07 -7.52
C GLN A 333 21.25 13.58 -7.70
N SER A 334 20.90 14.03 -8.90
CA SER A 334 20.54 15.42 -9.18
C SER A 334 19.25 15.81 -8.44
N ASN A 335 18.26 14.93 -8.41
CA ASN A 335 17.01 15.16 -7.64
C ASN A 335 17.31 15.32 -6.14
N ALA A 336 18.24 14.53 -5.59
CA ALA A 336 18.66 14.67 -4.20
C ALA A 336 19.44 15.99 -3.95
N THR A 337 20.32 16.38 -4.86
CA THR A 337 21.10 17.63 -4.77
C THR A 337 20.20 18.86 -4.85
N ASN A 338 19.09 18.79 -5.62
CA ASN A 338 18.13 19.87 -5.80
C ASN A 338 16.94 19.79 -4.84
N ASP A 339 17.01 18.97 -3.79
CA ASP A 339 15.94 18.79 -2.79
C ASP A 339 14.59 18.29 -3.34
N LEU A 340 14.59 17.70 -4.52
CA LEU A 340 13.42 17.01 -5.07
C LEU A 340 13.25 15.62 -4.42
N LEU A 341 14.35 14.92 -4.17
CA LEU A 341 14.44 13.70 -3.37
C LEU A 341 15.03 14.08 -2.00
N GLN A 342 14.33 13.76 -0.91
CA GLN A 342 14.79 14.12 0.44
C GLN A 342 14.80 12.92 1.38
N LEU A 343 15.91 12.75 2.10
CA LEU A 343 16.08 11.77 3.17
C LEU A 343 16.41 12.52 4.45
N GLU A 344 15.42 12.67 5.35
CA GLU A 344 15.59 13.46 6.58
C GLU A 344 15.14 12.68 7.81
N ARG A 345 15.91 12.79 8.88
CA ARG A 345 15.68 12.08 10.15
C ARG A 345 15.60 10.57 9.95
N ILE A 346 16.45 10.06 9.06
CA ILE A 346 16.65 8.62 8.85
C ILE A 346 17.68 8.13 9.87
N THR A 347 17.37 7.02 10.53
CA THR A 347 18.30 6.31 11.39
C THR A 347 18.70 5.00 10.73
N LEU A 348 19.97 4.84 10.37
CA LEU A 348 20.55 3.59 9.87
C LEU A 348 21.19 2.83 11.04
N VAL A 349 20.75 1.59 11.27
CA VAL A 349 21.22 0.76 12.39
C VAL A 349 21.84 -0.54 11.87
N ASN A 350 23.08 -0.84 12.27
CA ASN A 350 23.75 -2.11 12.00
C ASN A 350 23.79 -2.51 10.51
N MET A 351 23.96 -1.56 9.60
CA MET A 351 24.22 -1.85 8.18
C MET A 351 25.60 -2.50 8.01
N THR A 352 25.82 -3.29 6.95
CA THR A 352 27.21 -3.68 6.59
C THR A 352 27.88 -2.50 5.93
N ASN A 353 27.21 -1.88 4.95
CA ASN A 353 27.60 -0.61 4.35
C ASN A 353 26.46 0.38 4.51
N ASN A 354 26.73 1.57 4.99
CA ASN A 354 25.68 2.58 5.13
C ASN A 354 25.17 3.05 3.76
N PHE A 355 26.05 3.10 2.77
CA PHE A 355 25.77 3.55 1.42
C PHE A 355 26.38 2.59 0.39
N GLU A 356 25.81 2.54 -0.80
CA GLU A 356 26.36 1.75 -1.92
C GLU A 356 27.72 2.28 -2.34
N GLN A 357 28.71 1.40 -2.38
CA GLN A 357 30.11 1.73 -2.68
C GLN A 357 30.68 0.98 -3.89
N THR A 358 29.96 -0.01 -4.40
CA THR A 358 30.58 -1.06 -5.24
C THR A 358 30.54 -0.82 -6.74
N ASN A 359 29.81 0.16 -7.24
CA ASN A 359 29.61 0.33 -8.68
C ASN A 359 30.03 1.71 -9.15
N GLY A 360 31.30 1.84 -9.51
CA GLY A 360 32.01 3.05 -9.93
C GLY A 360 31.23 4.12 -10.68
N ALA A 361 30.38 3.78 -11.65
CA ALA A 361 29.55 4.77 -12.39
C ALA A 361 28.26 5.16 -11.68
N ASN A 362 27.72 4.32 -10.78
CA ASN A 362 26.44 4.49 -10.13
C ASN A 362 26.56 4.87 -8.63
N SER A 363 27.76 4.75 -8.04
CA SER A 363 28.00 5.25 -6.70
C SER A 363 28.07 6.78 -6.72
N TRP A 364 27.40 7.39 -5.76
CA TRP A 364 27.43 8.84 -5.61
C TRP A 364 28.45 9.30 -4.58
N ALA A 365 29.52 9.91 -5.05
CA ALA A 365 30.59 10.41 -4.16
C ALA A 365 30.08 11.43 -3.11
N GLY A 366 29.01 12.16 -3.42
CA GLY A 366 28.34 13.11 -2.51
C GLY A 366 27.41 12.49 -1.47
N MET A 367 27.18 11.16 -1.50
CA MET A 367 26.18 10.52 -0.64
C MET A 367 26.46 10.72 0.86
N ASN A 368 27.72 10.62 1.26
CA ASN A 368 28.10 10.79 2.66
C ASN A 368 27.83 12.23 3.14
N ASP A 369 28.20 13.24 2.34
CA ASP A 369 28.00 14.65 2.68
C ASP A 369 26.50 15.01 2.65
N TYR A 370 25.76 14.47 1.70
CA TYR A 370 24.31 14.62 1.60
C TYR A 370 23.62 14.07 2.86
N PHE A 371 23.93 12.83 3.23
CA PHE A 371 23.27 12.16 4.36
C PHE A 371 23.62 12.79 5.71
N ASN A 372 24.89 13.14 5.92
CA ASN A 372 25.39 13.69 7.18
C ASN A 372 25.25 15.23 7.28
N SER A 373 24.64 15.87 6.29
CA SER A 373 24.34 17.30 6.36
C SER A 373 23.45 17.61 7.56
N SER A 374 23.79 18.66 8.31
CA SER A 374 23.07 19.06 9.53
C SER A 374 21.59 19.40 9.29
N VAL A 375 21.24 19.83 8.07
CA VAL A 375 19.84 20.11 7.70
C VAL A 375 19.00 18.83 7.55
N ARG A 376 19.61 17.68 7.32
CA ARG A 376 18.95 16.38 7.19
C ARG A 376 18.69 15.70 8.54
N ASP A 377 19.53 15.95 9.53
CA ASP A 377 19.48 15.36 10.86
C ASP A 377 19.34 13.84 10.85
N ASN A 378 20.12 13.18 9.97
CA ASN A 378 20.17 11.73 9.87
C ASN A 378 21.16 11.15 10.88
N THR A 379 21.05 9.85 11.18
CA THR A 379 21.93 9.18 12.15
C THR A 379 22.38 7.82 11.64
N ILE A 380 23.64 7.49 11.90
CA ILE A 380 24.21 6.14 11.72
C ILE A 380 24.61 5.63 13.08
N THR A 381 24.17 4.43 13.46
CA THR A 381 24.48 3.83 14.76
C THR A 381 24.51 2.31 14.70
N ASN A 382 25.21 1.67 15.63
CA ASN A 382 25.14 0.24 15.88
C ASN A 382 24.27 -0.10 17.10
N ASN A 383 23.71 0.92 17.75
CA ASN A 383 22.84 0.73 18.90
C ASN A 383 21.38 0.61 18.45
N LEU A 384 20.80 -0.57 18.63
CA LEU A 384 19.37 -0.78 18.38
C LEU A 384 18.57 -0.33 19.59
N GLU A 385 17.80 0.73 19.42
CA GLU A 385 16.98 1.31 20.48
C GLU A 385 15.51 0.86 20.39
N LEU A 386 15.26 -0.38 19.93
CA LEU A 386 13.94 -0.99 19.82
C LEU A 386 13.84 -2.23 20.73
N ASP A 387 12.65 -2.50 21.24
CA ASP A 387 12.32 -3.75 21.96
C ASP A 387 12.01 -4.92 20.99
N SER A 388 11.64 -6.08 21.55
CA SER A 388 11.29 -7.27 20.76
C SER A 388 10.01 -7.14 19.94
N ASN A 389 9.21 -6.11 20.17
CA ASN A 389 8.01 -5.77 19.40
C ASN A 389 8.26 -4.61 18.44
N TYR A 390 9.54 -4.24 18.27
CA TYR A 390 9.99 -3.13 17.42
C TYR A 390 9.54 -1.73 17.87
N LEU A 391 9.11 -1.59 19.12
CA LEU A 391 8.81 -0.30 19.73
C LEU A 391 10.10 0.35 20.25
N PRO A 392 10.22 1.68 20.18
CA PRO A 392 11.34 2.38 20.81
C PRO A 392 11.43 2.07 22.31
N LEU A 393 12.65 1.80 22.80
CA LEU A 393 12.89 1.69 24.24
C LEU A 393 12.54 2.99 24.96
N PRO A 394 12.11 2.97 26.23
CA PRO A 394 11.76 4.21 26.97
C PRO A 394 12.87 5.25 27.02
N SER A 395 14.13 4.82 26.92
CA SER A 395 15.30 5.70 26.88
C SER A 395 15.76 6.09 25.48
N SER A 396 15.04 5.65 24.45
CA SER A 396 15.44 5.86 23.07
C SER A 396 15.28 7.31 22.63
N ASN A 397 16.29 7.83 21.95
CA ASN A 397 16.21 9.13 21.28
C ASN A 397 15.18 9.17 20.16
N LEU A 398 14.79 8.02 19.62
CA LEU A 398 13.77 7.92 18.57
C LEU A 398 12.42 8.50 18.99
N LEU A 399 12.12 8.52 20.31
CA LEU A 399 10.84 8.98 20.84
C LEU A 399 10.59 10.50 20.70
N ASN A 400 11.66 11.31 20.51
CA ASN A 400 11.57 12.77 20.52
C ASN A 400 12.33 13.42 19.36
N ARG A 401 12.58 12.67 18.28
CA ARG A 401 13.47 13.12 17.21
C ARG A 401 12.75 13.40 15.87
N ALA A 402 11.50 13.03 15.73
CA ALA A 402 10.76 13.31 14.50
C ALA A 402 10.46 14.81 14.33
N SER A 403 10.33 15.24 13.08
CA SER A 403 9.93 16.61 12.74
C SER A 403 8.98 16.59 11.54
N PHE A 404 8.00 17.48 11.60
CA PHE A 404 7.02 17.71 10.53
C PHE A 404 7.09 19.15 10.00
N THR A 405 8.24 19.80 10.15
CA THR A 405 8.46 21.18 9.67
C THR A 405 8.82 21.25 8.19
N ASN A 406 9.21 20.12 7.58
CA ASN A 406 9.51 20.08 6.16
C ASN A 406 8.23 20.32 5.32
N PRO A 407 8.27 21.19 4.29
CA PRO A 407 7.11 21.48 3.44
C PRO A 407 6.42 20.27 2.84
N LYS A 408 7.15 19.18 2.53
CA LYS A 408 6.56 17.93 2.00
C LYS A 408 5.68 17.20 3.02
N LEU A 409 5.89 17.45 4.32
CA LEU A 409 5.07 16.90 5.40
C LEU A 409 3.94 17.86 5.84
N ASN A 410 3.85 19.04 5.26
CA ASN A 410 2.80 20.02 5.55
C ASN A 410 1.52 19.69 4.75
N ASN A 411 1.00 18.49 4.97
CA ASN A 411 -0.26 18.01 4.38
C ASN A 411 -1.11 17.41 5.51
N PRO A 412 -2.42 17.71 5.60
CA PRO A 412 -3.30 17.18 6.66
C PRO A 412 -3.37 15.64 6.71
N PHE A 413 -2.89 14.94 5.69
CA PHE A 413 -2.72 13.49 5.74
C PHE A 413 -1.75 13.07 6.84
N PHE A 414 -0.63 13.78 7.04
CA PHE A 414 0.37 13.41 8.03
C PHE A 414 -0.08 13.78 9.45
N ILE A 415 -0.05 12.80 10.34
CA ILE A 415 -0.23 13.00 11.77
C ILE A 415 1.13 13.34 12.36
N SER A 416 1.27 14.56 12.88
CA SER A 416 2.49 14.99 13.55
C SER A 416 2.69 14.22 14.86
N VAL A 417 3.78 13.47 14.94
CA VAL A 417 4.18 12.68 16.12
C VAL A 417 5.64 12.97 16.47
N PRO A 418 6.05 12.86 17.75
CA PRO A 418 7.41 13.20 18.15
C PRO A 418 8.44 12.11 17.80
N TYR A 419 8.01 10.89 17.43
CA TYR A 419 8.88 9.73 17.29
C TYR A 419 9.25 9.40 15.86
N VAL A 420 10.45 8.86 15.69
CA VAL A 420 10.97 8.27 14.44
C VAL A 420 10.59 6.79 14.39
N GLY A 421 10.22 6.31 13.19
CA GLY A 421 9.75 4.94 12.97
C GLY A 421 8.24 4.79 13.11
N ALA A 422 7.76 3.55 12.94
CA ALA A 422 6.34 3.21 12.88
C ALA A 422 5.62 3.33 14.23
N PHE A 423 6.35 3.32 15.33
CA PHE A 423 5.79 3.27 16.68
C PHE A 423 6.33 4.37 17.59
N GLY A 424 5.44 4.90 18.44
CA GLY A 424 5.79 5.54 19.68
C GLY A 424 5.67 4.55 20.84
N ASN A 425 4.90 4.93 21.86
CA ASN A 425 4.63 4.05 23.02
C ASN A 425 3.46 3.07 22.78
N THR A 426 2.82 3.10 21.61
CA THR A 426 1.65 2.30 21.29
C THR A 426 1.93 1.41 20.09
N ASN A 427 1.60 0.13 20.22
CA ASN A 427 1.65 -0.81 19.12
C ASN A 427 0.28 -0.85 18.39
N TRP A 428 0.21 -0.21 17.23
CA TRP A 428 -1.02 -0.16 16.44
C TRP A 428 -1.32 -1.45 15.67
N THR A 429 -0.40 -2.44 15.68
CA THR A 429 -0.62 -3.73 15.02
C THR A 429 -1.44 -4.70 15.87
N LEU A 430 -1.63 -4.40 17.15
CA LEU A 430 -2.33 -5.28 18.09
C LEU A 430 -3.79 -5.50 17.67
N GLY A 431 -4.22 -6.75 17.80
CA GLY A 431 -5.58 -7.19 17.49
C GLY A 431 -5.82 -7.62 16.05
N TRP A 432 -5.12 -7.04 15.08
CA TRP A 432 -5.34 -7.33 13.66
C TRP A 432 -4.10 -7.83 12.90
N GLY A 433 -2.91 -7.36 13.25
CA GLY A 433 -1.66 -7.82 12.65
C GLY A 433 -1.32 -9.27 13.07
N ARG A 434 -0.70 -10.03 12.16
CA ARG A 434 -0.26 -11.43 12.38
C ARG A 434 1.20 -11.61 11.99
N PHE A 435 2.03 -12.16 12.91
CA PHE A 435 3.47 -12.33 12.75
C PHE A 435 3.91 -13.76 12.96
#